data_704a0d78a28187ff90441cc64d84e468
#
_entry.id   704a0d78a28187ff90441cc64d84e468
#
_cell.length_a   1.000
_cell.length_b   1.000
_cell.length_c   1.000
_cell.angle_alpha   90.00
_cell.angle_beta   90.00
_cell.angle_gamma   90.00
#
_symmetry.space_group_name_H-M   'P 1'
#
loop_
_entity.id
_entity.type
_entity.pdbx_description
1 polymer ?
#
loop_
_entity_poly.entity_id
_entity_poly.type
_entity_poly.pdbx_seq_one_letter_code
_entity_poly.pdbx_strand_id
1 'polypeptide(L)'
;MAKFYTPRTAAAVIIANMVGTGVFTSLGFQVADIQSVFAIMMLWIIGGIASLCGAATYAELGAALPRSGGEYNFLGRIYHPIAGFISGWVSTVIGFAAPIAAVSLAFGKYATAAMPGNYSAGFQKGLACVLVIFVTYVHGKNRGASGKFQFGFTFAKVALILAFCLAAFILLDNPQPISPLPKPGDWDVITSSAFGVSLIYVSYAYTGWNAATYISGELENPQKDLPKILVLGTTLVMVLYVLLNYVFLYAAPMSALEGQVELGYIASNYIFGDTGARIAGAMLSLLLISTVSAMTLAGPRALQAIGEDFKALSFLGKTNKDDIPRNAIYFQSAIALIYILTSSFKTIVVFAGAMLAFNSFLAILGVFVLRYREPDLPRPYKTWGYPFVPLIYLAITAFMLAFVIINEPHKAIFGLCVILFGIVFYAVSQRFNG
;
A
#
# COMPACT_ATOMS: atom_id res chain seq x y z
N MET A 1 -16.04 -26.79 -7.43
CA MET A 1 -15.13 -26.08 -8.35
C MET A 1 -14.65 -24.82 -7.64
N ALA A 2 -13.37 -24.70 -7.36
CA ALA A 2 -12.79 -23.48 -6.82
C ALA A 2 -13.09 -22.33 -7.81
N LYS A 3 -13.78 -21.29 -7.37
CA LYS A 3 -14.05 -20.12 -8.23
C LYS A 3 -12.80 -19.25 -8.24
N PHE A 4 -12.05 -19.29 -9.32
CA PHE A 4 -10.91 -18.40 -9.54
C PHE A 4 -11.36 -16.92 -9.65
N TYR A 5 -10.48 -16.00 -9.23
CA TYR A 5 -10.68 -14.58 -9.49
C TYR A 5 -10.41 -14.29 -10.97
N THR A 6 -11.25 -13.44 -11.55
CA THR A 6 -10.99 -12.94 -12.91
C THR A 6 -9.83 -11.96 -12.90
N PRO A 7 -9.09 -11.79 -14.03
CA PRO A 7 -8.05 -10.78 -14.15
C PRO A 7 -8.54 -9.36 -13.80
N ARG A 8 -9.80 -9.04 -14.11
CA ARG A 8 -10.43 -7.76 -13.77
C ARG A 8 -10.57 -7.57 -12.25
N THR A 9 -10.96 -8.61 -11.54
CA THR A 9 -11.06 -8.58 -10.07
C THR A 9 -9.68 -8.41 -9.43
N ALA A 10 -8.66 -9.13 -9.93
CA ALA A 10 -7.30 -9.00 -9.42
C ALA A 10 -6.69 -7.61 -9.71
N ALA A 11 -6.95 -7.02 -10.88
CA ALA A 11 -6.57 -5.64 -11.18
C ALA A 11 -7.27 -4.65 -10.23
N ALA A 12 -8.56 -4.85 -9.97
CA ALA A 12 -9.29 -4.03 -8.99
C ALA A 12 -8.70 -4.15 -7.57
N VAL A 13 -8.23 -5.34 -7.17
CA VAL A 13 -7.55 -5.53 -5.89
C VAL A 13 -6.26 -4.72 -5.81
N ILE A 14 -5.42 -4.72 -6.86
CA ILE A 14 -4.20 -3.89 -6.90
C ILE A 14 -4.55 -2.41 -6.78
N ILE A 15 -5.41 -1.91 -7.67
CA ILE A 15 -5.77 -0.49 -7.70
C ILE A 15 -6.38 -0.07 -6.35
N ALA A 16 -7.23 -0.89 -5.75
CA ALA A 16 -7.83 -0.59 -4.46
C ALA A 16 -6.84 -0.63 -3.29
N ASN A 17 -5.86 -1.55 -3.32
CA ASN A 17 -4.80 -1.58 -2.31
C ASN A 17 -3.88 -0.36 -2.42
N MET A 18 -3.52 0.04 -3.64
CA MET A 18 -2.72 1.23 -3.86
C MET A 18 -3.49 2.51 -3.52
N VAL A 19 -4.66 2.72 -4.15
CA VAL A 19 -5.47 3.94 -3.95
C VAL A 19 -6.15 3.90 -2.58
N GLY A 20 -5.34 4.16 -1.57
CA GLY A 20 -5.71 4.26 -0.16
C GLY A 20 -5.54 5.68 0.37
N THR A 21 -5.24 5.79 1.66
CA THR A 21 -5.01 7.08 2.31
C THR A 21 -3.74 7.76 1.84
N GLY A 22 -2.71 7.00 1.45
CA GLY A 22 -1.39 7.57 1.16
C GLY A 22 -1.44 8.77 0.22
N VAL A 23 -2.14 8.67 -0.91
CA VAL A 23 -2.24 9.77 -1.89
C VAL A 23 -3.06 10.96 -1.37
N PHE A 24 -4.02 10.72 -0.47
CA PHE A 24 -4.90 11.77 0.09
C PHE A 24 -4.34 12.43 1.35
N THR A 25 -3.16 12.01 1.83
CA THR A 25 -2.61 12.45 3.11
C THR A 25 -1.12 12.79 3.06
N SER A 26 -0.34 12.12 2.21
CA SER A 26 1.13 12.22 2.22
C SER A 26 1.64 13.61 1.88
N LEU A 27 0.98 14.32 0.95
CA LEU A 27 1.37 15.66 0.53
C LEU A 27 1.39 16.63 1.72
N GLY A 28 0.47 16.52 2.67
CA GLY A 28 0.45 17.41 3.84
C GLY A 28 1.71 17.32 4.70
N PHE A 29 2.35 16.15 4.76
CA PHE A 29 3.63 15.97 5.46
C PHE A 29 4.83 16.41 4.60
N GLN A 30 4.70 16.32 3.27
CA GLN A 30 5.76 16.72 2.34
C GLN A 30 5.92 18.23 2.25
N VAL A 31 4.82 18.98 2.18
CA VAL A 31 4.83 20.45 2.09
C VAL A 31 5.36 21.12 3.35
N ALA A 32 5.42 20.41 4.50
CA ALA A 32 6.04 20.93 5.72
C ALA A 32 7.56 21.15 5.54
N ASP A 33 8.21 20.25 4.81
CA ASP A 33 9.66 20.25 4.66
C ASP A 33 10.11 20.68 3.24
N ILE A 34 9.22 20.64 2.25
CA ILE A 34 9.51 20.93 0.83
C ILE A 34 8.51 21.94 0.29
N GLN A 35 8.98 23.16 0.02
CA GLN A 35 8.17 24.27 -0.51
C GLN A 35 8.29 24.44 -2.05
N SER A 36 8.87 23.46 -2.74
CA SER A 36 9.02 23.45 -4.19
C SER A 36 7.97 22.53 -4.84
N VAL A 37 7.13 23.09 -5.70
CA VAL A 37 6.16 22.32 -6.51
C VAL A 37 6.88 21.31 -7.40
N PHE A 38 7.98 21.73 -8.05
CA PHE A 38 8.78 20.84 -8.88
C PHE A 38 9.31 19.64 -8.09
N ALA A 39 9.93 19.88 -6.93
CA ALA A 39 10.49 18.82 -6.11
C ALA A 39 9.39 17.87 -5.60
N ILE A 40 8.22 18.37 -5.19
CA ILE A 40 7.08 17.55 -4.80
C ILE A 40 6.59 16.70 -5.97
N MET A 41 6.43 17.27 -7.17
CA MET A 41 6.02 16.50 -8.34
C MET A 41 7.04 15.42 -8.69
N MET A 42 8.34 15.73 -8.56
CA MET A 42 9.42 14.74 -8.76
C MET A 42 9.38 13.61 -7.73
N LEU A 43 8.99 13.85 -6.47
CA LEU A 43 8.76 12.79 -5.48
C LEU A 43 7.74 11.75 -6.01
N TRP A 44 6.60 12.23 -6.51
CA TRP A 44 5.53 11.35 -6.99
C TRP A 44 5.89 10.63 -8.30
N ILE A 45 6.63 11.28 -9.19
CA ILE A 45 7.14 10.67 -10.44
C ILE A 45 8.20 9.61 -10.12
N ILE A 46 9.20 9.93 -9.29
CA ILE A 46 10.29 9.01 -8.93
C ILE A 46 9.74 7.81 -8.16
N GLY A 47 8.86 8.03 -7.19
CA GLY A 47 8.20 6.95 -6.46
C GLY A 47 7.31 6.07 -7.36
N GLY A 48 6.63 6.67 -8.34
CA GLY A 48 5.85 5.95 -9.33
C GLY A 48 6.72 5.10 -10.26
N ILE A 49 7.84 5.64 -10.73
CA ILE A 49 8.83 4.90 -11.54
C ILE A 49 9.41 3.73 -10.72
N ALA A 50 9.78 3.97 -9.46
CA ALA A 50 10.25 2.90 -8.58
C ALA A 50 9.19 1.79 -8.46
N SER A 51 7.94 2.15 -8.18
CA SER A 51 6.84 1.19 -8.05
C SER A 51 6.58 0.41 -9.33
N LEU A 52 6.68 1.06 -10.50
CA LEU A 52 6.54 0.41 -11.81
C LEU A 52 7.69 -0.57 -12.08
N CYS A 53 8.93 -0.18 -11.77
CA CYS A 53 10.10 -1.07 -11.85
C CYS A 53 9.95 -2.27 -10.90
N GLY A 54 9.45 -2.03 -9.68
CA GLY A 54 9.10 -3.08 -8.73
C GLY A 54 8.05 -4.04 -9.27
N ALA A 55 6.94 -3.50 -9.78
CA ALA A 55 5.84 -4.28 -10.36
C ALA A 55 6.30 -5.14 -11.55
N ALA A 56 7.10 -4.59 -12.46
CA ALA A 56 7.67 -5.33 -13.58
C ALA A 56 8.58 -6.49 -13.12
N THR A 57 9.34 -6.27 -12.05
CA THR A 57 10.25 -7.29 -11.50
C THR A 57 9.49 -8.38 -10.74
N TYR A 58 8.48 -8.01 -9.95
CA TYR A 58 7.59 -8.98 -9.30
C TYR A 58 6.73 -9.78 -10.28
N ALA A 59 6.44 -9.20 -11.44
CA ALA A 59 5.78 -9.92 -12.52
C ALA A 59 6.56 -11.14 -12.96
N GLU A 60 7.91 -11.06 -13.02
CA GLU A 60 8.77 -12.22 -13.28
C GLU A 60 8.74 -13.23 -12.14
N LEU A 61 8.90 -12.77 -10.90
CA LEU A 61 8.84 -13.65 -9.72
C LEU A 61 7.50 -14.36 -9.63
N GLY A 62 6.40 -13.64 -9.76
CA GLY A 62 5.05 -14.20 -9.66
C GLY A 62 4.70 -15.14 -10.82
N ALA A 63 5.23 -14.92 -12.03
CA ALA A 63 5.07 -15.83 -13.15
C ALA A 63 5.94 -17.10 -13.02
N ALA A 64 7.15 -16.97 -12.46
CA ALA A 64 8.05 -18.11 -12.23
C ALA A 64 7.67 -18.93 -10.99
N LEU A 65 7.13 -18.28 -9.96
CA LEU A 65 6.80 -18.86 -8.66
C LEU A 65 5.32 -18.56 -8.30
N PRO A 66 4.32 -19.17 -8.98
CA PRO A 66 2.92 -18.76 -8.95
C PRO A 66 2.13 -19.17 -7.69
N ARG A 67 2.80 -19.57 -6.59
CA ARG A 67 2.16 -19.85 -5.30
C ARG A 67 1.72 -18.54 -4.64
N SER A 68 0.53 -18.52 -4.03
CA SER A 68 0.05 -17.41 -3.18
C SER A 68 0.97 -17.16 -1.99
N GLY A 69 0.91 -15.94 -1.44
CA GLY A 69 1.69 -15.53 -0.27
C GLY A 69 2.75 -14.45 -0.54
N GLY A 70 2.88 -13.98 -1.80
CA GLY A 70 3.77 -12.88 -2.16
C GLY A 70 5.21 -13.11 -1.73
N GLU A 71 5.80 -12.15 -1.01
CA GLU A 71 7.18 -12.18 -0.54
C GLU A 71 7.51 -13.37 0.37
N TYR A 72 6.53 -13.88 1.14
CA TYR A 72 6.70 -15.11 1.91
C TYR A 72 7.18 -16.26 1.00
N ASN A 73 6.49 -16.46 -0.12
CA ASN A 73 6.83 -17.48 -1.10
C ASN A 73 8.15 -17.17 -1.80
N PHE A 74 8.35 -15.92 -2.25
CA PHE A 74 9.54 -15.54 -3.00
C PHE A 74 10.81 -15.67 -2.18
N LEU A 75 10.86 -15.03 -0.99
CA LEU A 75 12.08 -15.03 -0.17
C LEU A 75 12.38 -16.40 0.42
N GLY A 76 11.33 -17.17 0.76
CA GLY A 76 11.48 -18.55 1.22
C GLY A 76 12.10 -19.46 0.16
N ARG A 77 11.71 -19.31 -1.10
CA ARG A 77 12.20 -20.13 -2.22
C ARG A 77 13.57 -19.68 -2.72
N ILE A 78 13.83 -18.37 -2.74
CA ILE A 78 15.06 -17.80 -3.30
C ILE A 78 16.23 -17.90 -2.32
N TYR A 79 15.99 -17.57 -1.05
CA TYR A 79 17.05 -17.49 -0.05
C TYR A 79 17.03 -18.66 0.93
N HIS A 80 16.05 -18.68 1.82
CA HIS A 80 15.91 -19.71 2.85
C HIS A 80 14.51 -19.65 3.48
N PRO A 81 13.93 -20.78 3.95
CA PRO A 81 12.61 -20.78 4.60
C PRO A 81 12.44 -19.75 5.73
N ILE A 82 13.50 -19.46 6.51
CA ILE A 82 13.47 -18.42 7.55
C ILE A 82 13.25 -17.02 6.96
N ALA A 83 13.85 -16.72 5.79
CA ALA A 83 13.66 -15.42 5.13
C ALA A 83 12.21 -15.27 4.65
N GLY A 84 11.63 -16.34 4.12
CA GLY A 84 10.21 -16.40 3.80
C GLY A 84 9.33 -16.15 5.02
N PHE A 85 9.59 -16.88 6.10
CA PHE A 85 8.83 -16.75 7.34
C PHE A 85 8.86 -15.32 7.91
N ILE A 86 10.06 -14.72 8.01
CA ILE A 86 10.23 -13.34 8.49
C ILE A 86 9.48 -12.36 7.57
N SER A 87 9.61 -12.54 6.26
CA SER A 87 8.91 -11.70 5.27
C SER A 87 7.39 -11.81 5.40
N GLY A 88 6.85 -13.02 5.53
CA GLY A 88 5.43 -13.25 5.76
C GLY A 88 4.94 -12.66 7.09
N TRP A 89 5.76 -12.75 8.14
CA TRP A 89 5.51 -12.12 9.43
C TRP A 89 5.43 -10.60 9.30
N VAL A 90 6.43 -9.98 8.66
CA VAL A 90 6.46 -8.54 8.37
C VAL A 90 5.27 -8.12 7.51
N SER A 91 4.98 -8.87 6.44
CA SER A 91 3.83 -8.58 5.58
C SER A 91 2.51 -8.59 6.34
N THR A 92 2.34 -9.52 7.26
CA THR A 92 1.10 -9.64 8.05
C THR A 92 0.97 -8.55 9.09
N VAL A 93 1.99 -8.42 9.95
CA VAL A 93 1.92 -7.52 11.12
C VAL A 93 2.04 -6.07 10.69
N ILE A 94 2.88 -5.79 9.70
CA ILE A 94 3.16 -4.43 9.23
C ILE A 94 2.52 -4.16 7.87
N GLY A 95 2.66 -5.09 6.92
CA GLY A 95 2.28 -4.87 5.53
C GLY A 95 0.78 -4.71 5.27
N PHE A 96 -0.04 -5.35 6.07
CA PHE A 96 -1.50 -5.27 5.93
C PHE A 96 -2.18 -4.71 7.18
N ALA A 97 -1.82 -5.16 8.38
CA ALA A 97 -2.51 -4.72 9.59
C ALA A 97 -2.29 -3.23 9.90
N ALA A 98 -1.06 -2.73 9.73
CA ALA A 98 -0.77 -1.32 9.96
C ALA A 98 -1.44 -0.39 8.92
N PRO A 99 -1.39 -0.66 7.60
CA PRO A 99 -2.17 0.08 6.62
C PRO A 99 -3.68 0.03 6.83
N ILE A 100 -4.26 -1.12 7.22
CA ILE A 100 -5.69 -1.20 7.60
C ILE A 100 -5.99 -0.20 8.71
N ALA A 101 -5.14 -0.12 9.74
CA ALA A 101 -5.30 0.84 10.83
C ALA A 101 -5.17 2.28 10.34
N ALA A 102 -4.16 2.60 9.52
CA ALA A 102 -3.97 3.95 8.98
C ALA A 102 -5.15 4.39 8.11
N VAL A 103 -5.61 3.52 7.20
CA VAL A 103 -6.78 3.81 6.35
C VAL A 103 -8.04 4.01 7.20
N SER A 104 -8.23 3.20 8.24
CA SER A 104 -9.40 3.31 9.11
C SER A 104 -9.34 4.58 9.97
N LEU A 105 -8.17 5.00 10.44
CA LEU A 105 -7.99 6.28 11.14
C LEU A 105 -8.32 7.47 10.22
N ALA A 106 -7.86 7.44 8.98
CA ALA A 106 -8.20 8.47 8.00
C ALA A 106 -9.71 8.44 7.65
N PHE A 107 -10.32 7.26 7.54
CA PHE A 107 -11.77 7.13 7.40
C PHE A 107 -12.51 7.89 8.51
N GLY A 108 -12.10 7.69 9.77
CA GLY A 108 -12.69 8.40 10.91
C GLY A 108 -12.57 9.93 10.79
N LYS A 109 -11.42 10.43 10.32
CA LYS A 109 -11.20 11.86 10.11
C LYS A 109 -12.03 12.41 8.96
N TYR A 110 -12.01 11.79 7.77
CA TYR A 110 -12.82 12.22 6.64
C TYR A 110 -14.32 12.14 6.91
N ALA A 111 -14.78 11.10 7.60
CA ALA A 111 -16.18 10.95 7.97
C ALA A 111 -16.64 12.07 8.93
N THR A 112 -15.81 12.41 9.93
CA THR A 112 -16.15 13.49 10.86
C THR A 112 -16.02 14.88 10.24
N ALA A 113 -15.08 15.10 9.32
CA ALA A 113 -14.98 16.36 8.56
C ALA A 113 -16.21 16.61 7.68
N ALA A 114 -16.86 15.55 7.20
CA ALA A 114 -18.11 15.64 6.44
C ALA A 114 -19.35 15.94 7.31
N MET A 115 -19.28 15.68 8.61
CA MET A 115 -20.38 15.89 9.55
C MET A 115 -20.36 17.32 10.12
N PRO A 116 -21.53 17.93 10.45
CA PRO A 116 -21.55 19.20 11.14
C PRO A 116 -21.10 19.04 12.61
N GLY A 117 -20.21 19.90 13.08
CA GLY A 117 -19.72 19.93 14.46
C GLY A 117 -18.29 19.46 14.63
N ASN A 118 -17.79 19.52 15.87
CA ASN A 118 -16.44 19.10 16.24
C ASN A 118 -16.50 17.76 16.97
N TYR A 119 -15.72 16.80 16.50
CA TYR A 119 -15.69 15.45 17.06
C TYR A 119 -14.33 15.15 17.70
N SER A 120 -14.37 14.48 18.85
CA SER A 120 -13.16 14.10 19.57
C SER A 120 -12.34 13.04 18.81
N ALA A 121 -11.04 13.00 19.06
CA ALA A 121 -10.17 11.96 18.53
C ALA A 121 -10.62 10.54 18.94
N GLY A 122 -11.22 10.40 20.12
CA GLY A 122 -11.81 9.13 20.59
C GLY A 122 -12.96 8.68 19.70
N PHE A 123 -13.85 9.59 19.30
CA PHE A 123 -14.97 9.29 18.40
C PHE A 123 -14.46 8.87 17.00
N GLN A 124 -13.45 9.58 16.47
CA GLN A 124 -12.81 9.23 15.18
C GLN A 124 -12.19 7.83 15.22
N LYS A 125 -11.46 7.48 16.30
CA LYS A 125 -10.93 6.13 16.53
C LYS A 125 -12.03 5.09 16.68
N GLY A 126 -13.15 5.43 17.34
CA GLY A 126 -14.33 4.57 17.45
C GLY A 126 -14.89 4.20 16.07
N LEU A 127 -15.07 5.18 15.18
CA LEU A 127 -15.50 4.94 13.80
C LEU A 127 -14.51 4.03 13.03
N ALA A 128 -13.21 4.23 13.24
CA ALA A 128 -12.17 3.38 12.64
C ALA A 128 -12.28 1.91 13.11
N CYS A 129 -12.50 1.70 14.40
CA CYS A 129 -12.70 0.34 14.96
C CYS A 129 -13.97 -0.32 14.40
N VAL A 130 -15.07 0.41 14.33
CA VAL A 130 -16.35 -0.08 13.76
C VAL A 130 -16.14 -0.51 12.30
N LEU A 131 -15.42 0.28 11.51
CA LEU A 131 -15.10 -0.07 10.12
C LEU A 131 -14.33 -1.39 10.02
N VAL A 132 -13.25 -1.56 10.80
CA VAL A 132 -12.46 -2.81 10.78
C VAL A 132 -13.32 -4.01 11.17
N ILE A 133 -14.12 -3.90 12.25
CA ILE A 133 -14.99 -4.97 12.70
C ILE A 133 -16.02 -5.34 11.62
N PHE A 134 -16.65 -4.33 10.99
CA PHE A 134 -17.64 -4.53 9.94
C PHE A 134 -17.03 -5.25 8.72
N VAL A 135 -15.89 -4.78 8.23
CA VAL A 135 -15.21 -5.37 7.07
C VAL A 135 -14.75 -6.80 7.39
N THR A 136 -14.21 -7.03 8.59
CA THR A 136 -13.81 -8.35 9.08
C THR A 136 -15.00 -9.34 9.07
N TYR A 137 -16.15 -8.90 9.54
CA TYR A 137 -17.37 -9.71 9.54
C TYR A 137 -17.83 -10.08 8.12
N VAL A 138 -17.85 -9.09 7.21
CA VAL A 138 -18.28 -9.29 5.82
C VAL A 138 -17.36 -10.29 5.11
N HIS A 139 -16.03 -10.11 5.21
CA HIS A 139 -15.06 -10.99 4.56
C HIS A 139 -14.96 -12.37 5.21
N GLY A 140 -15.27 -12.49 6.49
CA GLY A 140 -15.34 -13.77 7.18
C GLY A 140 -16.52 -14.65 6.79
N LYS A 141 -17.55 -14.10 6.11
CA LYS A 141 -18.81 -14.82 5.79
C LYS A 141 -18.91 -15.32 4.36
N ASN A 142 -18.59 -14.51 3.33
CA ASN A 142 -18.98 -14.83 1.95
C ASN A 142 -17.96 -14.35 0.91
N ARG A 143 -17.41 -15.29 0.11
CA ARG A 143 -16.44 -15.01 -0.96
C ARG A 143 -17.07 -14.36 -2.19
N GLY A 144 -18.28 -14.75 -2.58
CA GLY A 144 -18.91 -14.30 -3.84
C GLY A 144 -19.34 -12.83 -3.84
N ALA A 145 -19.77 -12.30 -2.70
CA ALA A 145 -20.11 -10.88 -2.55
C ALA A 145 -18.86 -9.98 -2.59
N SER A 146 -17.73 -10.47 -2.11
CA SER A 146 -16.47 -9.75 -1.99
C SER A 146 -15.91 -9.25 -3.33
N GLY A 147 -15.87 -10.08 -4.37
CA GLY A 147 -15.28 -9.71 -5.67
C GLY A 147 -16.06 -8.65 -6.44
N LYS A 148 -17.41 -8.75 -6.47
CA LYS A 148 -18.28 -7.76 -7.12
C LYS A 148 -18.24 -6.41 -6.40
N PHE A 149 -18.30 -6.45 -5.08
CA PHE A 149 -18.16 -5.29 -4.22
C PHE A 149 -16.84 -4.57 -4.48
N GLN A 150 -15.73 -5.32 -4.45
CA GLN A 150 -14.39 -4.78 -4.68
C GLN A 150 -14.26 -4.10 -6.05
N PHE A 151 -14.75 -4.73 -7.13
CA PHE A 151 -14.68 -4.17 -8.47
C PHE A 151 -15.49 -2.87 -8.58
N GLY A 152 -16.74 -2.84 -8.09
CA GLY A 152 -17.62 -1.67 -8.15
C GLY A 152 -17.04 -0.47 -7.38
N PHE A 153 -16.55 -0.69 -6.16
CA PHE A 153 -15.94 0.37 -5.36
C PHE A 153 -14.61 0.87 -5.94
N THR A 154 -13.82 -0.01 -6.54
CA THR A 154 -12.57 0.40 -7.19
C THR A 154 -12.84 1.27 -8.42
N PHE A 155 -13.82 0.89 -9.24
CA PHE A 155 -14.24 1.69 -10.38
C PHE A 155 -14.76 3.06 -9.94
N ALA A 156 -15.65 3.10 -8.95
CA ALA A 156 -16.17 4.35 -8.37
C ALA A 156 -15.03 5.25 -7.84
N LYS A 157 -14.03 4.67 -7.19
CA LYS A 157 -12.85 5.39 -6.69
C LYS A 157 -12.05 6.06 -7.80
N VAL A 158 -11.72 5.34 -8.86
CA VAL A 158 -10.99 5.89 -10.01
C VAL A 158 -11.82 6.98 -10.71
N ALA A 159 -13.11 6.72 -10.93
CA ALA A 159 -14.02 7.69 -11.53
C ALA A 159 -14.14 8.97 -10.71
N LEU A 160 -14.21 8.84 -9.37
CA LEU A 160 -14.28 10.00 -8.47
C LEU A 160 -12.99 10.83 -8.50
N ILE A 161 -11.81 10.19 -8.49
CA ILE A 161 -10.53 10.90 -8.60
C ILE A 161 -10.47 11.70 -9.91
N LEU A 162 -10.84 11.07 -11.03
CA LEU A 162 -10.85 11.74 -12.33
C LEU A 162 -11.86 12.87 -12.38
N ALA A 163 -13.07 12.68 -11.86
CA ALA A 163 -14.10 13.71 -11.77
C ALA A 163 -13.65 14.89 -10.88
N PHE A 164 -13.01 14.60 -9.74
CA PHE A 164 -12.44 15.63 -8.87
C PHE A 164 -11.36 16.45 -9.57
N CYS A 165 -10.41 15.79 -10.25
CA CYS A 165 -9.36 16.48 -11.00
C CYS A 165 -9.94 17.34 -12.13
N LEU A 166 -10.91 16.81 -12.87
CA LEU A 166 -11.57 17.55 -13.94
C LEU A 166 -12.34 18.77 -13.40
N ALA A 167 -13.08 18.58 -12.31
CA ALA A 167 -13.81 19.66 -11.65
C ALA A 167 -12.88 20.78 -11.17
N ALA A 168 -11.70 20.46 -10.64
CA ALA A 168 -10.72 21.44 -10.23
C ALA A 168 -10.27 22.33 -11.40
N PHE A 169 -10.05 21.74 -12.59
CA PHE A 169 -9.65 22.51 -13.77
C PHE A 169 -10.76 23.37 -14.39
N ILE A 170 -12.01 22.97 -14.18
CA ILE A 170 -13.17 23.67 -14.79
C ILE A 170 -13.80 24.68 -13.84
N LEU A 171 -13.88 24.37 -12.54
CA LEU A 171 -14.71 25.13 -11.59
C LEU A 171 -13.92 26.03 -10.65
N LEU A 172 -12.58 25.89 -10.61
CA LEU A 172 -11.78 26.70 -9.71
C LEU A 172 -11.51 28.10 -10.30
N ASP A 173 -12.10 29.13 -9.71
CA ASP A 173 -11.97 30.51 -10.19
C ASP A 173 -10.56 31.11 -9.95
N ASN A 174 -9.93 30.75 -8.83
CA ASN A 174 -8.65 31.32 -8.39
C ASN A 174 -7.63 30.21 -8.10
N PRO A 175 -7.03 29.60 -9.15
CA PRO A 175 -6.00 28.59 -8.96
C PRO A 175 -4.71 29.17 -8.38
N GLN A 176 -3.96 28.35 -7.64
CA GLN A 176 -2.65 28.74 -7.15
C GLN A 176 -1.68 28.95 -8.33
N PRO A 177 -0.86 30.00 -8.31
CA PRO A 177 0.13 30.28 -9.36
C PRO A 177 1.33 29.35 -9.27
N ILE A 178 1.11 28.05 -9.51
CA ILE A 178 2.13 27.00 -9.41
C ILE A 178 2.79 26.75 -10.77
N SER A 179 4.10 26.43 -10.73
CA SER A 179 4.84 25.97 -11.92
C SER A 179 5.50 24.64 -11.60
N PRO A 180 5.27 23.60 -12.40
CA PRO A 180 5.98 22.32 -12.27
C PRO A 180 7.39 22.36 -12.90
N LEU A 181 7.81 23.48 -13.48
CA LEU A 181 9.15 23.65 -14.05
C LEU A 181 10.16 23.96 -12.94
N PRO A 182 11.41 23.47 -13.08
CA PRO A 182 12.44 23.66 -12.07
C PRO A 182 12.82 25.14 -11.94
N LYS A 183 13.01 25.57 -10.70
CA LYS A 183 13.57 26.86 -10.33
C LYS A 183 15.00 26.69 -9.78
N PRO A 184 15.81 27.75 -9.73
CA PRO A 184 17.11 27.70 -9.06
C PRO A 184 16.98 27.18 -7.62
N GLY A 185 17.82 26.20 -7.26
CA GLY A 185 17.79 25.53 -5.95
C GLY A 185 16.91 24.27 -5.86
N ASP A 186 15.97 24.04 -6.78
CA ASP A 186 15.09 22.86 -6.73
C ASP A 186 15.84 21.53 -6.86
N TRP A 187 16.94 21.53 -7.61
CA TRP A 187 17.80 20.35 -7.75
C TRP A 187 18.52 19.97 -6.46
N ASP A 188 18.90 20.98 -5.64
CA ASP A 188 19.52 20.74 -4.34
C ASP A 188 18.51 20.11 -3.36
N VAL A 189 17.22 20.46 -3.49
CA VAL A 189 16.15 19.85 -2.72
C VAL A 189 16.02 18.35 -3.03
N ILE A 190 16.16 17.93 -4.29
CA ILE A 190 16.03 16.52 -4.69
C ILE A 190 17.10 15.62 -4.05
N THR A 191 18.29 16.17 -3.76
CA THR A 191 19.38 15.43 -3.09
C THR A 191 19.36 15.58 -1.58
N SER A 192 18.45 16.36 -1.02
CA SER A 192 18.35 16.65 0.41
C SER A 192 17.78 15.50 1.25
N SER A 193 18.03 15.54 2.56
CA SER A 193 17.42 14.62 3.51
C SER A 193 15.89 14.76 3.56
N ALA A 194 15.35 15.96 3.41
CA ALA A 194 13.91 16.20 3.35
C ALA A 194 13.26 15.44 2.21
N PHE A 195 13.89 15.43 1.02
CA PHE A 195 13.41 14.66 -0.12
C PHE A 195 13.48 13.15 0.13
N GLY A 196 14.62 12.66 0.65
CA GLY A 196 14.80 11.24 0.96
C GLY A 196 13.78 10.72 1.99
N VAL A 197 13.51 11.48 3.05
CA VAL A 197 12.45 11.17 4.03
C VAL A 197 11.06 11.26 3.41
N SER A 198 10.80 12.27 2.57
CA SER A 198 9.51 12.43 1.89
C SER A 198 9.20 11.31 0.89
N LEU A 199 10.23 10.67 0.30
CA LEU A 199 10.05 9.47 -0.51
C LEU A 199 9.42 8.30 0.25
N ILE A 200 9.53 8.24 1.58
CA ILE A 200 8.89 7.20 2.39
C ILE A 200 7.37 7.34 2.32
N TYR A 201 6.86 8.57 2.44
CA TYR A 201 5.43 8.83 2.33
C TYR A 201 4.90 8.45 0.94
N VAL A 202 5.70 8.75 -0.10
CA VAL A 202 5.37 8.37 -1.48
C VAL A 202 5.45 6.85 -1.66
N SER A 203 6.51 6.22 -1.19
CA SER A 203 6.68 4.76 -1.23
C SER A 203 5.51 4.07 -0.52
N TYR A 204 5.11 4.56 0.66
CA TYR A 204 3.93 4.06 1.36
C TYR A 204 2.65 4.27 0.55
N ALA A 205 2.45 5.45 -0.06
CA ALA A 205 1.28 5.73 -0.87
C ALA A 205 1.15 4.78 -2.07
N TYR A 206 2.28 4.40 -2.66
CA TYR A 206 2.31 3.43 -3.74
C TYR A 206 2.26 1.97 -3.28
N THR A 207 2.38 1.63 -1.98
CA THR A 207 2.29 0.23 -1.54
C THR A 207 1.00 -0.44 -1.98
N GLY A 208 1.06 -1.75 -2.20
CA GLY A 208 -0.07 -2.53 -2.70
C GLY A 208 0.01 -2.86 -4.20
N TRP A 209 0.97 -2.31 -4.95
CA TRP A 209 1.21 -2.71 -6.34
C TRP A 209 1.52 -4.21 -6.46
N ASN A 210 2.07 -4.83 -5.44
CA ASN A 210 2.38 -6.26 -5.36
C ASN A 210 1.20 -7.13 -4.87
N ALA A 211 0.04 -6.54 -4.52
CA ALA A 211 -1.07 -7.24 -3.84
C ALA A 211 -1.59 -8.47 -4.60
N ALA A 212 -1.55 -8.46 -5.94
CA ALA A 212 -1.98 -9.63 -6.72
C ALA A 212 -1.06 -10.84 -6.55
N THR A 213 0.20 -10.69 -6.12
CA THR A 213 1.09 -11.82 -5.86
C THR A 213 0.68 -12.63 -4.63
N TYR A 214 -0.05 -12.02 -3.70
CA TYR A 214 -0.58 -12.70 -2.52
C TYR A 214 -1.78 -13.62 -2.83
N ILE A 215 -2.47 -13.35 -3.96
CA ILE A 215 -3.62 -14.12 -4.42
C ILE A 215 -3.34 -14.83 -5.76
N SER A 216 -2.08 -14.98 -6.15
CA SER A 216 -1.68 -15.54 -7.46
C SER A 216 -2.22 -16.95 -7.68
N GLY A 217 -2.25 -17.80 -6.65
CA GLY A 217 -2.81 -19.15 -6.71
C GLY A 217 -4.34 -19.19 -6.89
N GLU A 218 -5.02 -18.05 -6.78
CA GLU A 218 -6.46 -17.92 -6.99
C GLU A 218 -6.82 -17.37 -8.38
N LEU A 219 -5.81 -17.11 -9.24
CA LEU A 219 -5.99 -16.73 -10.64
C LEU A 219 -6.05 -17.98 -11.52
N GLU A 220 -6.86 -17.94 -12.57
CA GLU A 220 -6.97 -19.05 -13.52
C GLU A 220 -5.67 -19.24 -14.32
N ASN A 221 -5.05 -18.16 -14.77
CA ASN A 221 -3.80 -18.17 -15.55
C ASN A 221 -2.78 -17.19 -14.97
N PRO A 222 -2.23 -17.43 -13.74
CA PRO A 222 -1.39 -16.46 -13.06
C PRO A 222 -0.15 -16.06 -13.86
N GLN A 223 0.46 -16.99 -14.59
CA GLN A 223 1.66 -16.76 -15.39
C GLN A 223 1.46 -15.73 -16.51
N LYS A 224 0.26 -15.64 -17.10
CA LYS A 224 -0.08 -14.72 -18.19
C LYS A 224 -0.70 -13.42 -17.68
N ASP A 225 -1.58 -13.54 -16.66
CA ASP A 225 -2.41 -12.43 -16.22
C ASP A 225 -1.69 -11.54 -15.21
N LEU A 226 -0.92 -12.14 -14.29
CA LEU A 226 -0.25 -11.42 -13.23
C LEU A 226 0.69 -10.31 -13.75
N PRO A 227 1.57 -10.56 -14.77
CA PRO A 227 2.41 -9.51 -15.31
C PRO A 227 1.63 -8.30 -15.85
N LYS A 228 0.55 -8.55 -16.59
CA LYS A 228 -0.29 -7.48 -17.15
C LYS A 228 -0.98 -6.68 -16.05
N ILE A 229 -1.53 -7.38 -15.06
CA ILE A 229 -2.26 -6.77 -13.94
C ILE A 229 -1.33 -5.88 -13.11
N LEU A 230 -0.12 -6.36 -12.79
CA LEU A 230 0.86 -5.63 -12.00
C LEU A 230 1.33 -4.36 -12.72
N VAL A 231 1.77 -4.48 -13.99
CA VAL A 231 2.31 -3.34 -14.73
C VAL A 231 1.22 -2.33 -15.07
N LEU A 232 0.09 -2.75 -15.65
CA LEU A 232 -0.97 -1.82 -16.06
C LEU A 232 -1.66 -1.16 -14.86
N GLY A 233 -1.90 -1.93 -13.78
CA GLY A 233 -2.49 -1.40 -12.57
C GLY A 233 -1.61 -0.34 -11.92
N THR A 234 -0.30 -0.60 -11.80
CA THR A 234 0.67 0.35 -11.24
C THR A 234 0.83 1.58 -12.12
N THR A 235 0.87 1.43 -13.47
CA THR A 235 0.94 2.56 -14.39
C THR A 235 -0.27 3.48 -14.26
N LEU A 236 -1.48 2.91 -14.21
CA LEU A 236 -2.70 3.69 -14.03
C LEU A 236 -2.66 4.49 -12.72
N VAL A 237 -2.27 3.85 -11.63
CA VAL A 237 -2.20 4.50 -10.32
C VAL A 237 -1.11 5.58 -10.30
N MET A 238 0.04 5.35 -10.93
CA MET A 238 1.10 6.37 -11.07
C MET A 238 0.56 7.65 -11.73
N VAL A 239 -0.14 7.52 -12.85
CA VAL A 239 -0.72 8.67 -13.56
C VAL A 239 -1.74 9.38 -12.68
N LEU A 240 -2.63 8.63 -12.02
CA LEU A 240 -3.64 9.20 -11.12
C LEU A 240 -3.01 9.96 -9.94
N TYR A 241 -1.92 9.44 -9.38
CA TYR A 241 -1.27 10.06 -8.21
C TYR A 241 -0.54 11.35 -8.57
N VAL A 242 0.18 11.35 -9.68
CA VAL A 242 0.85 12.56 -10.19
C VAL A 242 -0.21 13.64 -10.48
N LEU A 243 -1.30 13.27 -11.17
CA LEU A 243 -2.39 14.20 -11.47
C LEU A 243 -3.06 14.73 -10.20
N LEU A 244 -3.39 13.86 -9.25
CA LEU A 244 -4.11 14.24 -8.03
C LEU A 244 -3.28 15.17 -7.14
N ASN A 245 -1.97 14.90 -6.97
CA ASN A 245 -1.11 15.76 -6.18
C ASN A 245 -0.86 17.11 -6.86
N TYR A 246 -0.78 17.14 -8.19
CA TYR A 246 -0.76 18.40 -8.94
C TYR A 246 -2.05 19.20 -8.67
N VAL A 247 -3.21 18.56 -8.71
CA VAL A 247 -4.51 19.20 -8.46
C VAL A 247 -4.62 19.72 -7.02
N PHE A 248 -4.10 19.01 -6.02
CA PHE A 248 -4.08 19.52 -4.65
C PHE A 248 -3.28 20.81 -4.52
N LEU A 249 -2.08 20.86 -5.13
CA LEU A 249 -1.23 22.05 -5.15
C LEU A 249 -1.82 23.20 -6.00
N TYR A 250 -2.57 22.86 -7.05
CA TYR A 250 -3.27 23.80 -7.91
C TYR A 250 -4.48 24.43 -7.22
N ALA A 251 -5.17 23.65 -6.38
CA ALA A 251 -6.40 24.08 -5.74
C ALA A 251 -6.18 24.85 -4.44
N ALA A 252 -5.20 24.46 -3.61
CA ALA A 252 -5.02 25.01 -2.28
C ALA A 252 -3.59 25.47 -2.03
N PRO A 253 -3.36 26.56 -1.26
CA PRO A 253 -2.02 26.99 -0.91
C PRO A 253 -1.34 25.96 -0.02
N MET A 254 -0.01 25.80 -0.17
CA MET A 254 0.77 24.82 0.61
C MET A 254 0.58 25.00 2.12
N SER A 255 0.46 26.24 2.60
CA SER A 255 0.21 26.55 4.01
C SER A 255 -1.11 25.99 4.56
N ALA A 256 -2.13 25.84 3.71
CA ALA A 256 -3.39 25.21 4.11
C ALA A 256 -3.32 23.69 4.12
N LEU A 257 -2.39 23.11 3.34
CA LEU A 257 -2.18 21.67 3.23
C LEU A 257 -1.20 21.13 4.27
N GLU A 258 -0.33 22.00 4.82
CA GLU A 258 0.74 21.62 5.73
C GLU A 258 0.23 20.90 6.98
N GLY A 259 0.80 19.71 7.25
CA GLY A 259 0.47 18.87 8.41
C GLY A 259 -0.92 18.25 8.38
N GLN A 260 -1.72 18.50 7.35
CA GLN A 260 -3.08 18.00 7.27
C GLN A 260 -3.15 16.57 6.72
N VAL A 261 -4.13 15.83 7.19
CA VAL A 261 -4.42 14.46 6.72
C VAL A 261 -5.56 14.48 5.69
N GLU A 262 -6.49 15.43 5.80
CA GLU A 262 -7.72 15.53 5.03
C GLU A 262 -7.55 16.40 3.77
N LEU A 263 -6.48 16.19 2.99
CA LEU A 263 -6.14 17.04 1.82
C LEU A 263 -7.27 17.12 0.79
N GLY A 264 -7.94 15.99 0.53
CA GLY A 264 -9.05 15.96 -0.40
C GLY A 264 -10.25 16.81 0.06
N TYR A 265 -10.52 16.89 1.37
CA TYR A 265 -11.53 17.78 1.93
C TYR A 265 -11.11 19.24 1.78
N ILE A 266 -9.88 19.58 2.13
CA ILE A 266 -9.34 20.94 2.05
C ILE A 266 -9.38 21.44 0.59
N ALA A 267 -8.83 20.68 -0.34
CA ALA A 267 -8.85 21.04 -1.75
C ALA A 267 -10.30 21.19 -2.29
N SER A 268 -11.21 20.29 -1.87
CA SER A 268 -12.63 20.40 -2.21
C SER A 268 -13.28 21.68 -1.69
N ASN A 269 -12.84 22.19 -0.53
CA ASN A 269 -13.36 23.45 0.02
C ASN A 269 -12.99 24.65 -0.86
N TYR A 270 -11.78 24.65 -1.41
CA TYR A 270 -11.35 25.68 -2.36
C TYR A 270 -12.09 25.59 -3.71
N ILE A 271 -12.43 24.39 -4.16
CA ILE A 271 -13.08 24.15 -5.48
C ILE A 271 -14.61 24.35 -5.39
N PHE A 272 -15.25 23.82 -4.36
CA PHE A 272 -16.71 23.67 -4.27
C PHE A 272 -17.35 24.41 -3.09
N GLY A 273 -16.55 25.08 -2.24
CA GLY A 273 -16.99 25.67 -0.99
C GLY A 273 -17.34 24.61 0.08
N ASP A 274 -17.82 25.07 1.25
CA ASP A 274 -18.04 24.21 2.44
C ASP A 274 -19.00 23.02 2.19
N THR A 275 -20.12 23.26 1.53
CA THR A 275 -21.10 22.20 1.24
C THR A 275 -20.51 21.12 0.32
N GLY A 276 -19.81 21.55 -0.74
CA GLY A 276 -19.16 20.62 -1.65
C GLY A 276 -18.02 19.86 -1.00
N ALA A 277 -17.26 20.50 -0.10
CA ALA A 277 -16.21 19.86 0.69
C ALA A 277 -16.76 18.75 1.58
N ARG A 278 -17.89 18.97 2.25
CA ARG A 278 -18.56 17.95 3.09
C ARG A 278 -19.00 16.75 2.26
N ILE A 279 -19.60 16.99 1.10
CA ILE A 279 -20.00 15.91 0.17
C ILE A 279 -18.77 15.11 -0.29
N ALA A 280 -17.72 15.81 -0.73
CA ALA A 280 -16.47 15.16 -1.16
C ALA A 280 -15.82 14.37 0.00
N GLY A 281 -15.77 14.93 1.21
CA GLY A 281 -15.28 14.24 2.41
C GLY A 281 -16.05 12.97 2.72
N ALA A 282 -17.39 13.00 2.63
CA ALA A 282 -18.23 11.83 2.79
C ALA A 282 -17.95 10.77 1.71
N MET A 283 -17.84 11.18 0.44
CA MET A 283 -17.51 10.29 -0.66
C MET A 283 -16.12 9.66 -0.50
N LEU A 284 -15.11 10.45 -0.13
CA LEU A 284 -13.76 9.95 0.13
C LEU A 284 -13.75 8.97 1.30
N SER A 285 -14.48 9.23 2.39
CA SER A 285 -14.58 8.29 3.51
C SER A 285 -15.17 6.95 3.06
N LEU A 286 -16.22 6.96 2.25
CA LEU A 286 -16.81 5.73 1.69
C LEU A 286 -15.82 4.96 0.81
N LEU A 287 -14.98 5.65 0.02
CA LEU A 287 -13.97 5.00 -0.81
C LEU A 287 -12.86 4.33 0.00
N LEU A 288 -12.54 4.84 1.20
CA LEU A 288 -11.56 4.21 2.09
C LEU A 288 -12.04 2.85 2.62
N ILE A 289 -13.36 2.61 2.70
CA ILE A 289 -13.93 1.30 3.03
C ILE A 289 -13.46 0.24 2.06
N SER A 290 -13.40 0.55 0.75
CA SER A 290 -12.92 -0.40 -0.26
C SER A 290 -11.45 -0.75 -0.11
N THR A 291 -10.63 0.18 0.39
CA THR A 291 -9.21 -0.07 0.65
C THR A 291 -9.03 -1.03 1.83
N VAL A 292 -9.74 -0.79 2.95
CA VAL A 292 -9.74 -1.70 4.11
C VAL A 292 -10.23 -3.09 3.67
N SER A 293 -11.27 -3.13 2.84
CA SER A 293 -11.82 -4.36 2.25
C SER A 293 -10.77 -5.13 1.43
N ALA A 294 -10.07 -4.44 0.52
CA ALA A 294 -9.04 -5.04 -0.33
C ALA A 294 -7.87 -5.63 0.49
N MET A 295 -7.41 -4.89 1.50
CA MET A 295 -6.33 -5.32 2.38
C MET A 295 -6.75 -6.50 3.28
N THR A 296 -8.01 -6.51 3.72
CA THR A 296 -8.58 -7.64 4.48
C THR A 296 -8.78 -8.89 3.61
N LEU A 297 -8.89 -8.73 2.29
CA LEU A 297 -8.95 -9.83 1.35
C LEU A 297 -7.56 -10.43 1.06
N ALA A 298 -6.57 -9.59 0.77
CA ALA A 298 -5.25 -10.00 0.30
C ALA A 298 -4.33 -10.47 1.45
N GLY A 299 -4.27 -9.72 2.55
CA GLY A 299 -3.31 -9.95 3.63
C GLY A 299 -3.41 -11.32 4.31
N PRO A 300 -4.61 -11.83 4.64
CA PRO A 300 -4.76 -13.12 5.29
C PRO A 300 -4.21 -14.31 4.50
N ARG A 301 -3.97 -14.15 3.20
CA ARG A 301 -3.39 -15.23 2.37
C ARG A 301 -1.94 -15.52 2.68
N ALA A 302 -1.16 -14.51 3.11
CA ALA A 302 0.19 -14.73 3.62
C ALA A 302 0.17 -15.56 4.92
N LEU A 303 -0.74 -15.22 5.85
CA LEU A 303 -0.94 -15.99 7.09
C LEU A 303 -1.43 -17.41 6.82
N GLN A 304 -2.32 -17.58 5.86
CA GLN A 304 -2.80 -18.90 5.45
C GLN A 304 -1.63 -19.75 4.97
N ALA A 305 -0.79 -19.22 4.07
CA ALA A 305 0.37 -19.94 3.55
C ALA A 305 1.37 -20.32 4.66
N ILE A 306 1.62 -19.42 5.62
CA ILE A 306 2.41 -19.73 6.82
C ILE A 306 1.75 -20.84 7.64
N GLY A 307 0.44 -20.78 7.84
CA GLY A 307 -0.30 -21.78 8.60
C GLY A 307 -0.36 -23.16 7.92
N GLU A 308 -0.24 -23.21 6.59
CA GLU A 308 -0.12 -24.45 5.81
C GLU A 308 1.28 -25.09 5.97
N ASP A 309 2.33 -24.27 6.04
CA ASP A 309 3.72 -24.72 6.09
C ASP A 309 4.23 -25.02 7.52
N PHE A 310 3.58 -24.44 8.56
CA PHE A 310 4.03 -24.59 9.97
C PHE A 310 2.94 -25.16 10.86
N LYS A 311 3.15 -26.37 11.41
CA LYS A 311 2.18 -27.08 12.31
C LYS A 311 1.75 -26.22 13.50
N ALA A 312 2.68 -25.49 14.12
CA ALA A 312 2.40 -24.61 15.26
C ALA A 312 1.40 -23.49 14.92
N LEU A 313 1.29 -23.10 13.64
CA LEU A 313 0.41 -22.07 13.13
C LEU A 313 -0.72 -22.61 12.26
N SER A 314 -0.92 -23.91 12.25
CA SER A 314 -1.91 -24.58 11.38
C SER A 314 -3.34 -24.06 11.55
N PHE A 315 -3.67 -23.45 12.70
CA PHE A 315 -4.97 -22.83 12.91
C PHE A 315 -5.21 -21.63 11.97
N LEU A 316 -4.14 -20.94 11.50
CA LEU A 316 -4.20 -19.84 10.54
C LEU A 316 -4.41 -20.34 9.10
N GLY A 317 -3.93 -21.55 8.78
CA GLY A 317 -4.12 -22.20 7.49
C GLY A 317 -5.52 -22.76 7.27
N LYS A 318 -6.33 -22.90 8.33
CA LYS A 318 -7.67 -23.47 8.23
C LYS A 318 -8.63 -22.54 7.50
N THR A 319 -9.27 -23.08 6.46
CA THR A 319 -10.35 -22.39 5.72
C THR A 319 -11.73 -22.91 6.13
N ASN A 320 -12.76 -22.11 5.89
CA ASN A 320 -14.15 -22.53 6.02
C ASN A 320 -14.63 -23.26 4.75
N LYS A 321 -15.92 -23.61 4.67
CA LYS A 321 -16.55 -24.29 3.52
C LYS A 321 -16.46 -23.48 2.20
N ASP A 322 -16.28 -22.17 2.30
CA ASP A 322 -16.14 -21.24 1.16
C ASP A 322 -14.68 -20.91 0.88
N ASP A 323 -13.74 -21.68 1.43
CA ASP A 323 -12.30 -21.51 1.26
C ASP A 323 -11.74 -20.17 1.78
N ILE A 324 -12.38 -19.65 2.83
CA ILE A 324 -12.04 -18.39 3.49
C ILE A 324 -11.17 -18.68 4.72
N PRO A 325 -9.96 -18.09 4.87
CA PRO A 325 -9.09 -18.25 6.03
C PRO A 325 -9.55 -17.36 7.19
N ARG A 326 -10.67 -17.71 7.83
CA ARG A 326 -11.32 -16.87 8.85
C ARG A 326 -10.40 -16.51 10.02
N ASN A 327 -9.63 -17.49 10.50
CA ASN A 327 -8.72 -17.27 11.62
C ASN A 327 -7.61 -16.26 11.26
N ALA A 328 -7.09 -16.33 10.04
CA ALA A 328 -6.09 -15.36 9.55
C ALA A 328 -6.70 -13.96 9.40
N ILE A 329 -7.94 -13.84 8.93
CA ILE A 329 -8.67 -12.57 8.85
C ILE A 329 -8.84 -11.98 10.25
N TYR A 330 -9.31 -12.76 11.23
CA TYR A 330 -9.52 -12.29 12.60
C TYR A 330 -8.21 -11.88 13.27
N PHE A 331 -7.14 -12.66 13.07
CA PHE A 331 -5.81 -12.35 13.60
C PHE A 331 -5.27 -11.03 13.07
N GLN A 332 -5.29 -10.83 11.75
CA GLN A 332 -4.87 -9.57 11.11
C GLN A 332 -5.69 -8.38 11.60
N SER A 333 -7.00 -8.53 11.70
CA SER A 333 -7.90 -7.46 12.14
C SER A 333 -7.69 -7.10 13.61
N ALA A 334 -7.39 -8.08 14.47
CA ALA A 334 -7.05 -7.82 15.87
C ALA A 334 -5.78 -6.96 16.00
N ILE A 335 -4.74 -7.25 15.20
CA ILE A 335 -3.53 -6.43 15.15
C ILE A 335 -3.86 -5.01 14.67
N ALA A 336 -4.69 -4.86 13.64
CA ALA A 336 -5.12 -3.55 13.13
C ALA A 336 -5.86 -2.74 14.19
N LEU A 337 -6.74 -3.37 14.99
CA LEU A 337 -7.43 -2.72 16.11
C LEU A 337 -6.45 -2.25 17.19
N ILE A 338 -5.42 -3.03 17.51
CA ILE A 338 -4.36 -2.62 18.44
C ILE A 338 -3.65 -1.37 17.90
N TYR A 339 -3.27 -1.33 16.62
CA TYR A 339 -2.65 -0.14 16.01
C TYR A 339 -3.56 1.09 16.06
N ILE A 340 -4.87 0.97 15.79
CA ILE A 340 -5.83 2.10 15.88
C ILE A 340 -5.83 2.70 17.28
N LEU A 341 -5.80 1.84 18.31
CA LEU A 341 -5.88 2.29 19.71
C LEU A 341 -4.57 2.90 20.22
N THR A 342 -3.42 2.36 19.79
CA THR A 342 -2.10 2.66 20.38
C THR A 342 -1.23 3.61 19.56
N SER A 343 -1.46 3.75 18.25
CA SER A 343 -0.56 4.45 17.35
C SER A 343 -1.16 5.71 16.74
N SER A 344 -0.30 6.57 16.16
CA SER A 344 -0.68 7.69 15.32
C SER A 344 -0.57 7.33 13.83
N PHE A 345 -1.33 8.02 12.99
CA PHE A 345 -1.28 7.86 11.54
C PHE A 345 0.15 8.05 10.99
N LYS A 346 0.83 9.15 11.35
CA LYS A 346 2.20 9.47 10.90
C LYS A 346 3.19 8.35 11.26
N THR A 347 3.13 7.86 12.49
CA THR A 347 4.02 6.78 12.97
C THR A 347 3.82 5.50 12.16
N ILE A 348 2.56 5.12 11.91
CA ILE A 348 2.21 3.93 11.12
C ILE A 348 2.79 4.05 9.69
N VAL A 349 2.56 5.18 9.03
CA VAL A 349 2.95 5.39 7.63
C VAL A 349 4.47 5.29 7.43
N VAL A 350 5.25 5.99 8.25
CA VAL A 350 6.71 5.98 8.11
C VAL A 350 7.30 4.61 8.43
N PHE A 351 6.84 3.99 9.51
CA PHE A 351 7.33 2.68 9.92
C PHE A 351 6.95 1.58 8.90
N ALA A 352 5.68 1.51 8.52
CA ALA A 352 5.21 0.53 7.55
C ALA A 352 5.86 0.75 6.18
N GLY A 353 5.98 2.01 5.73
CA GLY A 353 6.62 2.34 4.45
C GLY A 353 8.07 1.84 4.38
N ALA A 354 8.87 2.08 5.43
CA ALA A 354 10.25 1.62 5.47
C ALA A 354 10.38 0.09 5.48
N MET A 355 9.59 -0.59 6.31
CA MET A 355 9.64 -2.05 6.43
C MET A 355 9.18 -2.77 5.16
N LEU A 356 8.11 -2.26 4.52
CA LEU A 356 7.62 -2.82 3.26
C LEU A 356 8.61 -2.58 2.11
N ALA A 357 9.21 -1.39 2.05
CA ALA A 357 10.24 -1.09 1.07
C ALA A 357 11.46 -2.02 1.23
N PHE A 358 11.90 -2.28 2.46
CA PHE A 358 12.98 -3.22 2.75
C PHE A 358 12.63 -4.65 2.33
N ASN A 359 11.40 -5.11 2.63
CA ASN A 359 10.93 -6.44 2.22
C ASN A 359 10.91 -6.60 0.70
N SER A 360 10.37 -5.61 -0.01
CA SER A 360 10.34 -5.59 -1.47
C SER A 360 11.74 -5.45 -2.08
N PHE A 361 12.65 -4.70 -1.42
CA PHE A 361 14.06 -4.61 -1.83
C PHE A 361 14.73 -5.99 -1.87
N LEU A 362 14.55 -6.79 -0.83
CA LEU A 362 15.07 -8.16 -0.78
C LEU A 362 14.46 -9.05 -1.85
N ALA A 363 13.17 -8.93 -2.12
CA ALA A 363 12.51 -9.73 -3.16
C ALA A 363 13.03 -9.37 -4.57
N ILE A 364 13.20 -8.07 -4.85
CA ILE A 364 13.73 -7.60 -6.15
C ILE A 364 15.20 -7.99 -6.33
N LEU A 365 16.03 -7.87 -5.27
CA LEU A 365 17.39 -8.40 -5.29
C LEU A 365 17.39 -9.91 -5.56
N GLY A 366 16.37 -10.61 -5.07
CA GLY A 366 16.16 -12.02 -5.27
C GLY A 366 16.04 -12.44 -6.75
N VAL A 367 15.62 -11.55 -7.66
CA VAL A 367 15.59 -11.87 -9.10
C VAL A 367 17.00 -12.16 -9.64
N PHE A 368 17.99 -11.38 -9.22
CA PHE A 368 19.39 -11.61 -9.60
C PHE A 368 19.89 -12.95 -9.06
N VAL A 369 19.60 -13.23 -7.79
CA VAL A 369 19.96 -14.48 -7.12
C VAL A 369 19.31 -15.68 -7.82
N LEU A 370 18.00 -15.59 -8.12
CA LEU A 370 17.24 -16.65 -8.76
C LEU A 370 17.72 -16.92 -10.20
N ARG A 371 18.04 -15.86 -10.95
CA ARG A 371 18.58 -16.00 -12.30
C ARG A 371 19.98 -16.64 -12.31
N TYR A 372 20.79 -16.37 -11.28
CA TYR A 372 22.11 -16.95 -11.14
C TYR A 372 22.06 -18.41 -10.66
N ARG A 373 21.23 -18.71 -9.66
CA ARG A 373 21.15 -20.06 -9.07
C ARG A 373 20.35 -21.05 -9.91
N GLU A 374 19.33 -20.58 -10.60
CA GLU A 374 18.41 -21.41 -11.38
C GLU A 374 18.22 -20.81 -12.78
N PRO A 375 19.24 -20.83 -13.64
CA PRO A 375 19.18 -20.26 -14.99
C PRO A 375 18.10 -20.92 -15.85
N ASP A 376 17.86 -22.22 -15.67
CA ASP A 376 16.91 -23.03 -16.44
C ASP A 376 15.48 -23.00 -15.91
N LEU A 377 15.21 -22.29 -14.79
CA LEU A 377 13.85 -22.16 -14.27
C LEU A 377 12.95 -21.51 -15.33
N PRO A 378 11.80 -22.13 -15.66
CA PRO A 378 10.87 -21.54 -16.62
C PRO A 378 10.38 -20.16 -16.16
N ARG A 379 10.60 -19.15 -17.02
CA ARG A 379 10.14 -17.75 -16.78
C ARG A 379 9.22 -17.33 -17.91
N PRO A 380 7.91 -17.58 -17.79
CA PRO A 380 6.93 -17.22 -18.83
C PRO A 380 6.90 -15.72 -19.11
N TYR A 381 7.26 -14.91 -18.11
CA TYR A 381 7.51 -13.48 -18.25
C TYR A 381 8.93 -13.17 -17.73
N LYS A 382 9.67 -12.39 -18.51
CA LYS A 382 11.00 -11.87 -18.13
C LYS A 382 10.89 -10.36 -17.98
N THR A 383 11.48 -9.82 -16.92
CA THR A 383 11.53 -8.38 -16.67
C THR A 383 12.16 -7.65 -17.86
N TRP A 384 11.38 -6.79 -18.50
CA TRP A 384 11.88 -5.95 -19.58
C TRP A 384 12.96 -4.99 -19.04
N GLY A 385 13.95 -4.66 -19.86
CA GLY A 385 15.04 -3.78 -19.45
C GLY A 385 15.92 -4.32 -18.31
N TYR A 386 15.93 -5.64 -18.07
CA TYR A 386 16.90 -6.25 -17.15
C TYR A 386 18.34 -6.04 -17.65
N PRO A 387 19.32 -5.68 -16.78
CA PRO A 387 19.22 -5.55 -15.32
C PRO A 387 18.80 -4.15 -14.84
N PHE A 388 18.62 -3.17 -15.71
CA PHE A 388 18.44 -1.76 -15.33
C PHE A 388 17.13 -1.51 -14.55
N VAL A 389 16.02 -2.10 -14.96
CA VAL A 389 14.73 -1.91 -14.29
C VAL A 389 14.76 -2.35 -12.82
N PRO A 390 15.21 -3.56 -12.46
CA PRO A 390 15.41 -3.90 -11.05
C PRO A 390 16.43 -3.00 -10.33
N LEU A 391 17.52 -2.60 -10.99
CA LEU A 391 18.55 -1.75 -10.40
C LEU A 391 18.03 -0.34 -10.08
N ILE A 392 17.16 0.25 -10.92
CA ILE A 392 16.50 1.54 -10.64
C ILE A 392 15.69 1.45 -9.35
N TYR A 393 14.88 0.40 -9.19
CA TYR A 393 14.13 0.19 -7.94
C TYR A 393 15.05 0.08 -6.73
N LEU A 394 16.09 -0.77 -6.83
CA LEU A 394 17.04 -0.99 -5.75
C LEU A 394 17.78 0.31 -5.36
N ALA A 395 18.21 1.11 -6.34
CA ALA A 395 18.90 2.36 -6.10
C ALA A 395 18.01 3.39 -5.39
N ILE A 396 16.78 3.61 -5.88
CA ILE A 396 15.82 4.54 -5.26
C ILE A 396 15.45 4.09 -3.86
N THR A 397 15.19 2.80 -3.67
CA THR A 397 14.81 2.25 -2.37
C THR A 397 15.98 2.29 -1.38
N ALA A 398 17.21 1.98 -1.82
CA ALA A 398 18.40 2.09 -0.98
C ALA A 398 18.66 3.55 -0.54
N PHE A 399 18.52 4.52 -1.44
CA PHE A 399 18.60 5.94 -1.13
C PHE A 399 17.59 6.31 -0.04
N MET A 400 16.32 5.98 -0.24
CA MET A 400 15.25 6.25 0.73
C MET A 400 15.54 5.59 2.09
N LEU A 401 15.89 4.31 2.14
CA LEU A 401 16.15 3.58 3.38
C LEU A 401 17.36 4.14 4.13
N ALA A 402 18.41 4.59 3.43
CA ALA A 402 19.56 5.23 4.05
C ALA A 402 19.15 6.48 4.83
N PHE A 403 18.31 7.35 4.24
CA PHE A 403 17.82 8.53 4.94
C PHE A 403 16.88 8.21 6.11
N VAL A 404 16.10 7.12 6.03
CA VAL A 404 15.30 6.65 7.18
C VAL A 404 16.19 6.25 8.33
N ILE A 405 17.24 5.47 8.06
CA ILE A 405 18.16 5.00 9.11
C ILE A 405 18.86 6.18 9.78
N ILE A 406 19.26 7.18 9.00
CA ILE A 406 19.98 8.35 9.52
C ILE A 406 19.06 9.28 10.31
N ASN A 407 17.86 9.59 9.79
CA ASN A 407 16.98 10.62 10.36
C ASN A 407 15.96 10.05 11.36
N GLU A 408 15.65 8.76 11.28
CA GLU A 408 14.62 8.10 12.10
C GLU A 408 15.16 6.79 12.76
N PRO A 409 16.32 6.81 13.45
CA PRO A 409 16.98 5.60 13.91
C PRO A 409 16.13 4.74 14.86
N HIS A 410 15.24 5.37 15.64
CA HIS A 410 14.32 4.64 16.52
C HIS A 410 13.36 3.72 15.74
N LYS A 411 12.91 4.16 14.57
CA LYS A 411 12.03 3.35 13.69
C LYS A 411 12.80 2.20 13.07
N ALA A 412 14.05 2.42 12.69
CA ALA A 412 14.94 1.37 12.18
C ALA A 412 15.22 0.30 13.27
N ILE A 413 15.50 0.71 14.50
CA ILE A 413 15.70 -0.20 15.65
C ILE A 413 14.42 -1.01 15.91
N PHE A 414 13.26 -0.36 15.92
CA PHE A 414 11.99 -1.06 16.12
C PHE A 414 11.73 -2.09 15.02
N GLY A 415 12.06 -1.75 13.75
CA GLY A 415 11.99 -2.70 12.63
C GLY A 415 12.90 -3.91 12.84
N LEU A 416 14.14 -3.68 13.32
CA LEU A 416 15.05 -4.77 13.66
C LEU A 416 14.48 -5.66 14.79
N CYS A 417 13.87 -5.08 15.81
CA CYS A 417 13.20 -5.84 16.87
C CYS A 417 12.07 -6.72 16.31
N VAL A 418 11.26 -6.24 15.38
CA VAL A 418 10.21 -7.04 14.72
C VAL A 418 10.79 -8.20 13.94
N ILE A 419 11.91 -8.00 13.23
CA ILE A 419 12.63 -9.06 12.51
C ILE A 419 13.20 -10.09 13.49
N LEU A 420 13.87 -9.65 14.55
CA LEU A 420 14.44 -10.53 15.59
C LEU A 420 13.35 -11.36 16.28
N PHE A 421 12.20 -10.74 16.57
CA PHE A 421 11.05 -11.47 17.11
C PHE A 421 10.54 -12.54 16.13
N GLY A 422 10.49 -12.23 14.83
CA GLY A 422 10.16 -13.19 13.78
C GLY A 422 11.15 -14.37 13.74
N ILE A 423 12.46 -14.12 13.91
CA ILE A 423 13.49 -15.17 13.97
C ILE A 423 13.29 -16.10 15.17
N VAL A 424 13.05 -15.52 16.35
CA VAL A 424 12.79 -16.30 17.58
C VAL A 424 11.51 -17.14 17.40
N PHE A 425 10.48 -16.54 16.86
CA PHE A 425 9.21 -17.23 16.62
C PHE A 425 9.35 -18.37 15.60
N TYR A 426 10.14 -18.17 14.54
CA TYR A 426 10.52 -19.23 13.61
C TYR A 426 11.23 -20.38 14.31
N ALA A 427 12.27 -20.09 15.11
CA ALA A 427 13.03 -21.10 15.82
C ALA A 427 12.18 -21.92 16.80
N VAL A 428 11.25 -21.25 17.48
CA VAL A 428 10.27 -21.93 18.35
C VAL A 428 9.33 -22.81 17.55
N SER A 429 8.78 -22.30 16.41
CA SER A 429 7.85 -23.05 15.58
C SER A 429 8.46 -24.32 14.99
N GLN A 430 9.76 -24.32 14.69
CA GLN A 430 10.48 -25.50 14.21
C GLN A 430 10.51 -26.64 15.23
N ARG A 431 10.54 -26.34 16.53
CA ARG A 431 10.50 -27.38 17.59
C ARG A 431 9.19 -28.15 17.64
N PHE A 432 8.12 -27.58 17.10
CA PHE A 432 6.79 -28.22 17.02
C PHE A 432 6.53 -28.88 15.66
N ASN A 433 7.41 -28.68 14.66
CA ASN A 433 7.31 -29.30 13.35
C ASN A 433 8.00 -30.68 13.28
N GLY A 434 8.89 -30.98 14.22
CA GLY A 434 9.47 -32.31 14.43
C GLY A 434 8.55 -33.13 15.31
#